data_abc5506a4f902fe5c995b15fac68ecb0
#
_entry.id   abc5506a4f902fe5c995b15fac68ecb0
#
_cell.length_a   1.000
_cell.length_b   1.000
_cell.length_c   1.000
_cell.angle_alpha   90.00
_cell.angle_beta   90.00
_cell.angle_gamma   90.00
#
_symmetry.space_group_name_H-M   'P 1'
#
loop_
_entity.id
_entity.type
_entity.pdbx_description
1 polymer ?
#
loop_
_entity_poly.entity_id
_entity_poly.type
_entity_poly.pdbx_seq_one_letter_code
_entity_poly.pdbx_strand_id
1 'polypeptide(L)'
;LQRQFMYAFKGIGAYKFDLETKISTKLNLELDPFSQIIGSGGTKGIPEVFRKSILSNLRSFTKRVFIGSAGIETMMLVTNKIQFVFHGRVTPWDHSPLDLIIKEAGGCVYMARFKEEFNIKSKGPILAATNSNIWDEVREIAIPQSNLYRKRLI
;
A
#
# COMPACT_ATOMS: atom_id res chain seq x y z
N LEU A 1 12.78 18.09 8.03
CA LEU A 1 12.35 17.52 6.74
C LEU A 1 13.52 16.72 6.18
N GLN A 2 13.33 15.39 6.04
CA GLN A 2 14.34 14.55 5.37
C GLN A 2 14.37 14.95 3.89
N ARG A 3 15.51 15.41 3.40
CA ARG A 3 15.73 15.77 1.99
C ARG A 3 16.02 14.51 1.17
N GLN A 4 15.00 13.71 0.96
CA GLN A 4 15.12 12.41 0.27
C GLN A 4 14.03 12.27 -0.78
N PHE A 5 14.32 11.53 -1.85
CA PHE A 5 13.32 11.08 -2.80
C PHE A 5 13.53 9.59 -3.15
N MET A 6 12.48 8.97 -3.66
CA MET A 6 12.51 7.60 -4.16
C MET A 6 12.38 7.60 -5.68
N TYR A 7 13.02 6.63 -6.31
CA TYR A 7 12.89 6.37 -7.73
C TYR A 7 13.02 4.87 -8.00
N ALA A 8 12.50 4.42 -9.14
CA ALA A 8 12.61 3.04 -9.57
C ALA A 8 12.77 2.96 -11.09
N PHE A 9 13.46 1.91 -11.53
CA PHE A 9 13.55 1.52 -12.92
C PHE A 9 13.01 0.11 -13.07
N LYS A 10 12.09 -0.08 -14.00
CA LYS A 10 11.45 -1.38 -14.24
C LYS A 10 12.48 -2.46 -14.56
N GLY A 11 12.48 -3.54 -13.78
CA GLY A 11 13.39 -4.67 -13.90
C GLY A 11 14.81 -4.43 -13.38
N ILE A 12 15.07 -3.28 -12.72
CA ILE A 12 16.38 -2.94 -12.17
C ILE A 12 16.33 -2.80 -10.66
N GLY A 13 15.25 -2.19 -10.13
CA GLY A 13 15.03 -2.02 -8.71
C GLY A 13 14.54 -0.63 -8.32
N ALA A 14 14.23 -0.48 -7.04
CA ALA A 14 13.86 0.78 -6.40
C ALA A 14 14.98 1.29 -5.51
N TYR A 15 15.08 2.61 -5.41
CA TYR A 15 16.16 3.30 -4.71
C TYR A 15 15.63 4.50 -3.92
N LYS A 16 16.31 4.79 -2.82
CA LYS A 16 16.18 6.02 -2.04
C LYS A 16 17.43 6.85 -2.22
N PHE A 17 17.29 8.10 -2.63
CA PHE A 17 18.39 9.06 -2.75
C PHE A 17 18.34 10.10 -1.64
N ASP A 18 19.43 10.29 -0.96
CA ASP A 18 19.60 11.31 0.06
C ASP A 18 20.29 12.55 -0.55
N LEU A 19 19.60 13.70 -0.46
CA LEU A 19 20.07 14.95 -1.06
C LEU A 19 21.23 15.60 -0.28
N GLU A 20 21.43 15.24 0.97
CA GLU A 20 22.51 15.77 1.80
C GLU A 20 23.79 14.98 1.57
N THR A 21 23.72 13.67 1.70
CA THR A 21 24.88 12.78 1.53
C THR A 21 25.19 12.46 0.08
N LYS A 22 24.25 12.72 -0.87
CA LYS A 22 24.33 12.33 -2.30
C LYS A 22 24.45 10.83 -2.52
N ILE A 23 23.99 10.03 -1.54
CA ILE A 23 24.05 8.57 -1.61
C ILE A 23 22.72 8.01 -2.08
N SER A 24 22.80 7.05 -3.02
CA SER A 24 21.66 6.23 -3.43
C SER A 24 21.73 4.87 -2.75
N THR A 25 20.65 4.49 -2.06
CA THR A 25 20.53 3.20 -1.38
C THR A 25 19.44 2.38 -2.05
N LYS A 26 19.75 1.14 -2.43
CA LYS A 26 18.76 0.20 -2.97
C LYS A 26 17.74 -0.16 -1.90
N LEU A 27 16.46 -0.16 -2.27
CA LEU A 27 15.36 -0.57 -1.42
C LEU A 27 15.09 -2.05 -1.65
N ASN A 28 15.06 -2.82 -0.58
CA ASN A 28 14.73 -4.24 -0.57
C ASN A 28 13.76 -4.50 0.57
N LEU A 29 12.62 -5.07 0.23
CA LEU A 29 11.66 -5.59 1.20
C LEU A 29 12.02 -7.05 1.46
N GLU A 30 12.83 -7.29 2.49
CA GLU A 30 13.16 -8.63 2.94
C GLU A 30 11.98 -9.24 3.72
N LEU A 31 11.88 -10.56 3.67
CA LEU A 31 10.93 -11.32 4.49
C LEU A 31 11.42 -11.30 5.94
N ASP A 32 11.10 -10.22 6.67
CA ASP A 32 11.26 -10.22 8.11
C ASP A 32 10.00 -10.80 8.76
N PRO A 33 10.09 -11.83 9.62
CA PRO A 33 8.94 -12.35 10.34
C PRO A 33 8.49 -11.31 11.37
N PHE A 34 7.65 -10.37 10.96
CA PHE A 34 7.11 -9.35 11.84
C PHE A 34 6.25 -9.99 12.94
N SER A 35 6.55 -9.69 14.16
CA SER A 35 5.69 -10.04 15.30
C SER A 35 4.38 -9.23 15.32
N GLN A 36 4.34 -8.10 14.62
CA GLN A 36 3.20 -7.19 14.55
C GLN A 36 3.07 -6.57 13.17
N ILE A 37 1.86 -6.63 12.58
CA ILE A 37 1.56 -5.95 11.34
C ILE A 37 1.13 -4.52 11.64
N ILE A 38 1.86 -3.55 11.12
CA ILE A 38 1.58 -2.12 11.22
C ILE A 38 1.21 -1.62 9.83
N GLY A 39 0.15 -0.84 9.71
CA GLY A 39 -0.22 -0.34 8.40
C GLY A 39 -0.84 1.04 8.40
N SER A 40 -0.92 1.61 7.21
CA SER A 40 -1.68 2.81 6.92
C SER A 40 -2.94 2.46 6.15
N GLY A 41 -4.04 3.18 6.41
CA GLY A 41 -5.27 2.93 5.68
C GLY A 41 -6.23 4.10 5.68
N GLY A 42 -6.70 4.45 4.50
CA GLY A 42 -7.71 5.47 4.27
C GLY A 42 -8.91 4.93 3.49
N THR A 43 -10.12 5.28 3.90
CA THR A 43 -11.37 4.83 3.27
C THR A 43 -12.01 5.88 2.35
N LYS A 44 -11.27 6.92 1.97
CA LYS A 44 -11.76 7.92 1.02
C LYS A 44 -12.08 7.24 -0.33
N GLY A 45 -13.28 7.47 -0.84
CA GLY A 45 -13.77 6.81 -2.07
C GLY A 45 -14.52 5.49 -1.85
N ILE A 46 -14.48 4.92 -0.65
CA ILE A 46 -15.32 3.78 -0.28
C ILE A 46 -16.76 4.28 0.00
N PRO A 47 -17.81 3.60 -0.50
CA PRO A 47 -19.20 3.90 -0.13
C PRO A 47 -19.39 3.88 1.37
N GLU A 48 -20.17 4.84 1.89
CA GLU A 48 -20.32 5.07 3.34
C GLU A 48 -20.78 3.83 4.11
N VAL A 49 -21.67 3.05 3.53
CA VAL A 49 -22.19 1.81 4.10
C VAL A 49 -21.09 0.79 4.46
N PHE A 50 -19.92 0.84 3.79
CA PHE A 50 -18.80 -0.07 4.05
C PHE A 50 -17.67 0.56 4.86
N ARG A 51 -17.61 1.90 4.97
CA ARG A 51 -16.50 2.60 5.63
C ARG A 51 -16.29 2.17 7.07
N LYS A 52 -17.39 2.09 7.85
CA LYS A 52 -17.31 1.72 9.27
C LYS A 52 -16.75 0.32 9.45
N SER A 53 -17.24 -0.64 8.65
CA SER A 53 -16.79 -2.03 8.70
C SER A 53 -15.29 -2.14 8.33
N ILE A 54 -14.88 -1.55 7.21
CA ILE A 54 -13.48 -1.58 6.78
C ILE A 54 -12.56 -0.90 7.81
N LEU A 55 -12.95 0.26 8.34
CA LEU A 55 -12.17 0.93 9.38
C LEU A 55 -12.08 0.11 10.66
N SER A 56 -13.16 -0.55 11.06
CA SER A 56 -13.16 -1.46 12.21
C SER A 56 -12.22 -2.63 11.98
N ASN A 57 -12.31 -3.25 10.81
CA ASN A 57 -11.46 -4.38 10.44
C ASN A 57 -9.97 -3.99 10.39
N LEU A 58 -9.65 -2.85 9.80
CA LEU A 58 -8.26 -2.33 9.78
C LEU A 58 -7.71 -2.03 11.19
N ARG A 59 -8.56 -1.75 12.17
CA ARG A 59 -8.16 -1.53 13.57
C ARG A 59 -7.81 -2.82 14.31
N SER A 60 -8.14 -3.99 13.77
CA SER A 60 -7.73 -5.27 14.36
C SER A 60 -6.22 -5.51 14.28
N PHE A 61 -5.53 -4.81 13.37
CA PHE A 61 -4.07 -4.80 13.35
C PHE A 61 -3.51 -3.99 14.52
N THR A 62 -2.43 -4.42 15.09
CA THR A 62 -1.86 -3.96 16.38
C THR A 62 -1.60 -2.46 16.40
N LYS A 63 -1.24 -1.87 15.26
CA LYS A 63 -1.07 -0.43 15.11
C LYS A 63 -1.48 -0.01 13.72
N ARG A 64 -2.29 1.04 13.65
CA ARG A 64 -2.62 1.71 12.40
C ARG A 64 -2.07 3.13 12.41
N VAL A 65 -1.36 3.47 11.35
CA VAL A 65 -0.89 4.83 11.09
C VAL A 65 -1.72 5.38 9.93
N PHE A 66 -2.15 6.64 10.02
CA PHE A 66 -2.78 7.37 8.92
C PHE A 66 -2.04 8.69 8.73
N ILE A 67 -1.42 8.85 7.58
CA ILE A 67 -0.63 10.05 7.25
C ILE A 67 -1.37 10.89 6.22
N GLY A 68 -2.14 10.26 5.33
CA GLY A 68 -2.89 10.94 4.29
C GLY A 68 -2.04 11.40 3.11
N SER A 69 -0.84 10.86 2.97
CA SER A 69 0.08 11.09 1.86
C SER A 69 0.57 9.78 1.30
N ALA A 70 0.10 9.45 0.11
CA ALA A 70 0.45 8.20 -0.56
C ALA A 70 1.98 8.05 -0.74
N GLY A 71 2.69 9.13 -1.08
CA GLY A 71 4.15 9.11 -1.22
C GLY A 71 4.89 8.83 0.08
N ILE A 72 4.47 9.44 1.20
CA ILE A 72 5.08 9.19 2.52
C ILE A 72 4.76 7.78 3.00
N GLU A 73 3.53 7.32 2.83
CA GLU A 73 3.12 5.98 3.20
C GLU A 73 3.89 4.92 2.40
N THR A 74 4.13 5.16 1.11
CA THR A 74 4.99 4.29 0.30
C THR A 74 6.43 4.28 0.81
N MET A 75 7.00 5.45 1.14
CA MET A 75 8.34 5.51 1.72
C MET A 75 8.42 4.71 3.01
N MET A 76 7.41 4.80 3.87
CA MET A 76 7.36 4.00 5.10
C MET A 76 7.27 2.50 4.81
N LEU A 77 6.48 2.10 3.81
CA LEU A 77 6.37 0.70 3.40
C LEU A 77 7.71 0.16 2.90
N VAL A 78 8.33 0.81 1.91
CA VAL A 78 9.58 0.33 1.30
C VAL A 78 10.81 0.48 2.18
N THR A 79 10.67 1.13 3.34
CA THR A 79 11.68 1.18 4.39
C THR A 79 11.30 0.34 5.63
N ASN A 80 10.36 -0.59 5.49
CA ASN A 80 9.90 -1.52 6.53
C ASN A 80 9.35 -0.87 7.82
N LYS A 81 8.94 0.40 7.78
CA LYS A 81 8.31 1.08 8.92
C LYS A 81 6.83 0.72 9.09
N ILE A 82 6.19 0.31 8.01
CA ILE A 82 4.85 -0.26 7.98
C ILE A 82 4.84 -1.43 7.00
N GLN A 83 3.91 -2.36 7.16
CA GLN A 83 3.85 -3.59 6.39
C GLN A 83 2.77 -3.56 5.31
N PHE A 84 1.78 -2.66 5.42
CA PHE A 84 0.78 -2.46 4.38
C PHE A 84 0.30 -1.02 4.26
N VAL A 85 -0.23 -0.69 3.08
CA VAL A 85 -0.94 0.56 2.78
C VAL A 85 -2.24 0.24 2.07
N PHE A 86 -3.36 0.71 2.62
CA PHE A 86 -4.69 0.57 2.02
C PHE A 86 -5.25 1.93 1.65
N HIS A 87 -5.57 2.14 0.38
CA HIS A 87 -6.28 3.32 -0.08
C HIS A 87 -7.64 2.95 -0.67
N GLY A 88 -8.70 3.62 -0.23
CA GLY A 88 -10.06 3.34 -0.67
C GLY A 88 -10.37 3.76 -2.12
N ARG A 89 -9.49 4.52 -2.74
CA ARG A 89 -9.54 4.89 -4.16
C ARG A 89 -8.15 5.07 -4.72
N VAL A 90 -8.01 4.90 -6.02
CA VAL A 90 -6.78 5.19 -6.76
C VAL A 90 -6.88 6.48 -7.57
N THR A 91 -5.75 7.12 -7.76
CA THR A 91 -5.51 8.21 -8.70
C THR A 91 -4.24 7.87 -9.48
N PRO A 92 -4.20 7.99 -10.81
CA PRO A 92 -3.03 7.57 -11.61
C PRO A 92 -1.73 8.26 -11.19
N TRP A 93 -1.79 9.56 -10.93
CA TRP A 93 -0.60 10.36 -10.57
C TRP A 93 0.00 10.01 -9.21
N ASP A 94 -0.82 9.56 -8.24
CA ASP A 94 -0.33 9.10 -6.94
C ASP A 94 0.15 7.65 -7.00
N HIS A 95 -0.60 6.77 -7.69
CA HIS A 95 -0.43 5.32 -7.56
C HIS A 95 0.45 4.68 -8.64
N SER A 96 0.62 5.29 -9.84
CA SER A 96 1.53 4.72 -10.84
C SER A 96 2.99 4.71 -10.39
N PRO A 97 3.56 5.80 -9.84
CA PRO A 97 4.93 5.74 -9.33
C PRO A 97 5.05 4.81 -8.11
N LEU A 98 4.02 4.75 -7.26
CA LEU A 98 4.04 3.91 -6.05
C LEU A 98 4.01 2.43 -6.39
N ASP A 99 3.18 2.02 -7.35
CA ASP A 99 3.10 0.65 -7.84
C ASP A 99 4.47 0.15 -8.32
N LEU A 100 5.15 0.95 -9.15
CA LEU A 100 6.48 0.61 -9.63
C LEU A 100 7.50 0.52 -8.49
N ILE A 101 7.57 1.54 -7.63
CA ILE A 101 8.56 1.58 -6.54
C ILE A 101 8.40 0.39 -5.59
N ILE A 102 7.16 0.06 -5.21
CA ILE A 102 6.90 -1.05 -4.27
C ILE A 102 7.24 -2.40 -4.91
N LYS A 103 6.84 -2.63 -6.16
CA LYS A 103 7.15 -3.88 -6.87
C LYS A 103 8.65 -4.06 -7.10
N GLU A 104 9.34 -3.01 -7.50
CA GLU A 104 10.79 -3.04 -7.70
C GLU A 104 11.59 -3.14 -6.38
N ALA A 105 10.98 -2.81 -5.24
CA ALA A 105 11.52 -3.07 -3.92
C ALA A 105 11.24 -4.50 -3.41
N GLY A 106 10.47 -5.32 -4.16
CA GLY A 106 10.12 -6.70 -3.79
C GLY A 106 8.78 -6.85 -3.08
N GLY A 107 8.01 -5.79 -2.93
CA GLY A 107 6.65 -5.83 -2.40
C GLY A 107 5.59 -6.19 -3.44
N CYS A 108 4.34 -6.17 -3.04
CA CYS A 108 3.21 -6.43 -3.92
C CYS A 108 2.14 -5.35 -3.83
N VAL A 109 1.52 -5.06 -4.97
CA VAL A 109 0.47 -4.05 -5.12
C VAL A 109 -0.61 -4.62 -6.03
N TYR A 110 -1.84 -4.66 -5.53
CA TYR A 110 -3.01 -5.09 -6.32
C TYR A 110 -4.24 -4.28 -5.94
N MET A 111 -5.17 -4.22 -6.89
CA MET A 111 -6.52 -3.75 -6.60
C MET A 111 -7.17 -4.68 -5.58
N ALA A 112 -7.54 -4.13 -4.44
CA ALA A 112 -7.89 -4.93 -3.25
C ALA A 112 -9.17 -5.77 -3.43
N ARG A 113 -10.02 -5.42 -4.40
CA ARG A 113 -11.29 -6.10 -4.64
C ARG A 113 -11.11 -7.50 -5.23
N PHE A 114 -10.33 -7.63 -6.31
CA PHE A 114 -10.20 -8.87 -7.10
C PHE A 114 -8.76 -9.37 -7.24
N LYS A 115 -7.81 -8.73 -6.54
CA LYS A 115 -6.37 -9.02 -6.68
C LYS A 115 -5.87 -8.83 -8.12
N GLU A 116 -6.41 -7.81 -8.81
CA GLU A 116 -6.02 -7.45 -10.16
C GLU A 116 -4.83 -6.49 -10.13
N GLU A 117 -4.01 -6.52 -11.16
CA GLU A 117 -2.94 -5.57 -11.37
C GLU A 117 -3.50 -4.14 -11.50
N PHE A 118 -2.80 -3.20 -10.85
CA PHE A 118 -3.11 -1.79 -11.02
C PHE A 118 -2.75 -1.33 -12.44
N ASN A 119 -3.61 -0.50 -13.02
CA ASN A 119 -3.33 0.25 -14.24
C ASN A 119 -3.98 1.64 -14.16
N ILE A 120 -3.64 2.53 -15.10
CA ILE A 120 -4.11 3.92 -15.08
C ILE A 120 -5.62 4.11 -15.20
N LYS A 121 -6.37 3.08 -15.62
CA LYS A 121 -7.83 3.07 -15.71
C LYS A 121 -8.49 2.41 -14.51
N SER A 122 -7.70 1.83 -13.59
CA SER A 122 -8.23 1.16 -12.40
C SER A 122 -9.04 2.10 -11.53
N LYS A 123 -10.10 1.58 -10.92
CA LYS A 123 -10.99 2.29 -10.00
C LYS A 123 -11.25 1.45 -8.76
N GLY A 124 -11.40 2.10 -7.61
CA GLY A 124 -11.70 1.42 -6.34
C GLY A 124 -10.49 1.30 -5.42
N PRO A 125 -10.58 0.44 -4.41
CA PRO A 125 -9.53 0.33 -3.41
C PRO A 125 -8.30 -0.43 -3.93
N ILE A 126 -7.14 0.02 -3.47
CA ILE A 126 -5.84 -0.60 -3.72
C ILE A 126 -5.19 -0.97 -2.38
N LEU A 127 -4.48 -2.08 -2.37
CA LEU A 127 -3.70 -2.56 -1.23
C LEU A 127 -2.29 -2.87 -1.69
N ALA A 128 -1.33 -2.30 -0.99
CA ALA A 128 0.09 -2.61 -1.12
C ALA A 128 0.60 -3.26 0.17
N ALA A 129 1.52 -4.20 0.06
CA ALA A 129 2.13 -4.85 1.20
C ALA A 129 3.60 -5.20 0.94
N THR A 130 4.35 -5.43 2.01
CA THR A 130 5.75 -5.83 1.95
C THR A 130 5.94 -7.22 1.32
N ASN A 131 4.93 -8.09 1.41
CA ASN A 131 4.91 -9.41 0.75
C ASN A 131 3.47 -9.91 0.54
N SER A 132 3.32 -11.01 -0.21
CA SER A 132 2.02 -11.58 -0.57
C SER A 132 1.24 -12.13 0.62
N ASN A 133 1.91 -12.69 1.64
CA ASN A 133 1.23 -13.25 2.81
C ASN A 133 0.53 -12.15 3.61
N ILE A 134 1.24 -11.05 3.86
CA ILE A 134 0.65 -9.87 4.53
C ILE A 134 -0.46 -9.26 3.66
N TRP A 135 -0.27 -9.21 2.35
CA TRP A 135 -1.29 -8.70 1.44
C TRP A 135 -2.60 -9.50 1.54
N ASP A 136 -2.49 -10.84 1.48
CA ASP A 136 -3.66 -11.73 1.54
C ASP A 136 -4.34 -11.67 2.92
N GLU A 137 -3.58 -11.66 4.02
CA GLU A 137 -4.09 -11.52 5.38
C GLU A 137 -4.84 -10.19 5.58
N VAL A 138 -4.22 -9.07 5.20
CA VAL A 138 -4.85 -7.75 5.34
C VAL A 138 -6.09 -7.64 4.47
N ARG A 139 -6.05 -8.16 3.23
CA ARG A 139 -7.22 -8.16 2.34
C ARG A 139 -8.37 -8.96 2.93
N GLU A 140 -8.12 -10.14 3.44
CA GLU A 140 -9.15 -11.01 4.00
C GLU A 140 -9.83 -10.36 5.21
N ILE A 141 -9.06 -9.77 6.09
CA ILE A 141 -9.58 -9.08 7.28
C ILE A 141 -10.26 -7.75 6.91
N ALA A 142 -9.62 -6.91 6.09
CA ALA A 142 -10.09 -5.57 5.81
C ALA A 142 -11.33 -5.53 4.92
N ILE A 143 -11.45 -6.46 3.94
CA ILE A 143 -12.49 -6.40 2.92
C ILE A 143 -13.59 -7.42 3.22
N PRO A 144 -14.82 -6.95 3.56
CA PRO A 144 -15.93 -7.84 3.81
C PRO A 144 -16.20 -8.78 2.62
N GLN A 145 -16.33 -10.07 2.89
CA GLN A 145 -16.58 -11.12 1.89
C GLN A 145 -18.01 -11.09 1.31
N SER A 146 -18.87 -10.16 1.73
CA SER A 146 -20.24 -10.07 1.27
C SER A 146 -20.33 -9.78 -0.25
N ASN A 147 -21.18 -10.52 -0.96
CA ASN A 147 -21.44 -10.33 -2.40
C ASN A 147 -21.91 -8.90 -2.74
N LEU A 148 -22.49 -8.19 -1.78
CA LEU A 148 -22.92 -6.79 -1.92
C LEU A 148 -21.73 -5.84 -2.09
N TYR A 149 -20.62 -6.08 -1.40
CA TYR A 149 -19.41 -5.29 -1.53
C TYR A 149 -18.77 -5.50 -2.91
N ARG A 150 -18.76 -6.75 -3.40
CA ARG A 150 -18.20 -7.09 -4.72
C ARG A 150 -18.97 -6.48 -5.88
N LYS A 151 -20.29 -6.26 -5.76
CA LYS A 151 -21.15 -5.74 -6.84
C LYS A 151 -21.28 -4.20 -6.88
N ARG A 152 -21.05 -3.47 -5.78
CA ARG A 152 -21.36 -2.04 -5.65
C ARG A 152 -20.18 -1.07 -5.63
N LEU A 153 -18.96 -1.54 -5.87
CA LEU A 153 -17.76 -0.69 -5.99
C LEU A 153 -17.44 -0.32 -7.45
N ILE A 154 -18.44 -0.34 -8.31
CA ILE A 154 -18.33 0.13 -9.70
C ILE A 154 -18.53 1.63 -9.73
#